data_5751112f719e144e91d0158df9efd8fd
#
_entry.id   5751112f719e144e91d0158df9efd8fd
#
_cell.length_a   1.000
_cell.length_b   1.000
_cell.length_c   1.000
_cell.angle_alpha   90.00
_cell.angle_beta   90.00
_cell.angle_gamma   90.00
#
_symmetry.space_group_name_H-M   'P 1'
#
loop_
_entity.id
_entity.type
_entity.pdbx_description
1 polymer ?
#
loop_
_entity_poly.entity_id
_entity_poly.type
_entity_poly.pdbx_seq_one_letter_code
_entity_poly.pdbx_strand_id
1 'polypeptide(L)'
;LNAKNNEREAEIISHAGEKGAITLATNIAGRGTDIKLGPGVKELGGLVVIGSERHESRRIDNQLRGRGGRQGDPGDTQFYVSTEDDLMRIFQGERIANVLERLGVDEETAIQNRAVSKTLEAAQKRVEGYNFDTKMLFSTIMLLIAIAKLFTQCAAKSSKAII
;
A
#
# COMPACT_ATOMS: atom_id res chain seq x y z
N LEU A 1 13.16 -5.77 -7.41
CA LEU A 1 12.05 -6.44 -8.08
C LEU A 1 11.00 -5.41 -8.44
N ASN A 2 10.69 -5.26 -9.71
CA ASN A 2 9.66 -4.34 -10.19
C ASN A 2 8.87 -5.00 -11.33
N ALA A 3 7.70 -4.44 -11.67
CA ALA A 3 6.80 -4.98 -12.70
C ALA A 3 7.41 -5.10 -14.12
N LYS A 4 8.62 -4.57 -14.36
CA LYS A 4 9.32 -4.66 -15.65
C LYS A 4 10.12 -5.96 -15.81
N ASN A 5 10.36 -6.72 -14.75
CA ASN A 5 11.22 -7.90 -14.73
C ASN A 5 10.47 -9.20 -14.39
N ASN A 6 9.26 -9.37 -14.92
CA ASN A 6 8.38 -10.51 -14.60
C ASN A 6 9.03 -11.89 -14.86
N GLU A 7 9.88 -12.02 -15.88
CA GLU A 7 10.52 -13.31 -16.20
C GLU A 7 11.50 -13.79 -15.12
N ARG A 8 12.18 -12.85 -14.45
CA ARG A 8 13.10 -13.15 -13.34
C ARG A 8 12.45 -13.08 -11.96
N GLU A 9 11.21 -12.62 -11.89
CA GLU A 9 10.54 -12.42 -10.62
C GLU A 9 10.41 -13.72 -9.82
N ALA A 10 10.00 -14.79 -10.46
CA ALA A 10 9.84 -16.09 -9.81
C ALA A 10 11.18 -16.63 -9.29
N GLU A 11 12.27 -16.47 -10.04
CA GLU A 11 13.61 -16.88 -9.65
C GLU A 11 14.08 -16.10 -8.41
N ILE A 12 13.96 -14.77 -8.43
CA ILE A 12 14.38 -13.93 -7.30
C ILE A 12 13.55 -14.24 -6.04
N ILE A 13 12.23 -14.46 -6.19
CA ILE A 13 11.35 -14.80 -5.06
C ILE A 13 11.71 -16.18 -4.49
N SER A 14 12.12 -17.14 -5.30
CA SER A 14 12.51 -18.46 -4.81
C SER A 14 13.68 -18.41 -3.84
N HIS A 15 14.57 -17.42 -3.99
CA HIS A 15 15.74 -17.21 -3.11
C HIS A 15 15.48 -16.19 -1.99
N ALA A 16 14.36 -15.46 -2.02
CA ALA A 16 14.07 -14.39 -1.05
C ALA A 16 13.91 -14.90 0.40
N GLY A 17 13.58 -16.17 0.57
CA GLY A 17 13.44 -16.81 1.89
C GLY A 17 14.70 -17.49 2.42
N GLU A 18 15.83 -17.38 1.75
CA GLU A 18 17.08 -17.98 2.17
C GLU A 18 17.78 -17.16 3.27
N LYS A 19 18.59 -17.84 4.08
CA LYS A 19 19.36 -17.20 5.15
C LYS A 19 20.32 -16.15 4.59
N GLY A 20 20.19 -14.89 5.06
CA GLY A 20 21.02 -13.78 4.63
C GLY A 20 20.65 -13.17 3.29
N ALA A 21 19.58 -13.66 2.65
CA ALA A 21 19.07 -13.06 1.43
C ALA A 21 18.37 -11.72 1.75
N ILE A 22 18.65 -10.70 0.94
CA ILE A 22 18.00 -9.39 0.99
C ILE A 22 17.37 -9.13 -0.37
N THR A 23 16.06 -8.94 -0.38
CA THR A 23 15.30 -8.68 -1.60
C THR A 23 14.63 -7.32 -1.51
N LEU A 24 15.01 -6.40 -2.40
CA LEU A 24 14.31 -5.12 -2.57
C LEU A 24 13.20 -5.29 -3.60
N ALA A 25 11.98 -4.95 -3.25
CA ALA A 25 10.83 -5.14 -4.11
C ALA A 25 9.82 -3.98 -3.98
N THR A 26 9.09 -3.70 -5.05
CA THR A 26 7.90 -2.84 -4.97
C THR A 26 6.75 -3.61 -4.33
N ASN A 27 5.75 -2.90 -3.83
CA ASN A 27 4.56 -3.45 -3.18
C ASN A 27 3.75 -4.43 -4.08
N ILE A 28 3.86 -4.27 -5.40
CA ILE A 28 3.14 -5.09 -6.40
C ILE A 28 3.91 -6.36 -6.74
N ALA A 29 5.25 -6.31 -6.66
CA ALA A 29 6.11 -7.43 -7.02
C ALA A 29 5.85 -8.66 -6.13
N GLY A 30 5.84 -9.84 -6.72
CA GLY A 30 5.57 -11.12 -6.05
C GLY A 30 4.14 -11.26 -5.51
N ARG A 31 3.18 -10.48 -6.01
CA ARG A 31 1.78 -10.62 -5.61
C ARG A 31 1.23 -11.98 -6.00
N GLY A 32 0.70 -12.72 -5.00
CA GLY A 32 0.18 -14.07 -5.21
C GLY A 32 1.22 -15.17 -5.14
N THR A 33 2.52 -14.83 -5.02
CA THR A 33 3.59 -15.82 -4.85
C THR A 33 3.92 -15.98 -3.36
N ASP A 34 4.12 -17.22 -2.95
CA ASP A 34 4.51 -17.56 -1.58
C ASP A 34 6.03 -17.61 -1.45
N ILE A 35 6.58 -16.93 -0.45
CA ILE A 35 8.01 -16.94 -0.14
C ILE A 35 8.26 -18.13 0.79
N LYS A 36 8.92 -19.16 0.29
CA LYS A 36 9.29 -20.33 1.08
C LYS A 36 10.56 -20.06 1.88
N LEU A 37 10.52 -20.34 3.17
CA LEU A 37 11.69 -20.21 4.03
C LEU A 37 12.69 -21.32 3.75
N GLY A 38 13.96 -20.97 3.60
CA GLY A 38 15.06 -21.90 3.49
C GLY A 38 15.35 -22.64 4.81
N PRO A 39 16.21 -23.66 4.77
CA PRO A 39 16.59 -24.42 5.95
C PRO A 39 17.18 -23.51 7.05
N GLY A 40 16.75 -23.70 8.31
CA GLY A 40 17.25 -22.95 9.46
C GLY A 40 16.75 -21.50 9.59
N VAL A 41 15.92 -21.03 8.67
CA VAL A 41 15.39 -19.65 8.72
C VAL A 41 14.25 -19.51 9.73
N LYS A 42 13.46 -20.57 9.93
CA LYS A 42 12.39 -20.59 10.94
C LYS A 42 12.93 -20.42 12.36
N GLU A 43 14.02 -21.09 12.68
CA GLU A 43 14.71 -21.04 13.97
C GLU A 43 15.31 -19.66 14.25
N LEU A 44 15.59 -18.90 13.20
CA LEU A 44 16.09 -17.52 13.29
C LEU A 44 14.99 -16.46 13.40
N GLY A 45 13.71 -16.86 13.40
CA GLY A 45 12.58 -15.95 13.49
C GLY A 45 11.82 -15.73 12.17
N GLY A 46 12.23 -16.39 11.09
CA GLY A 46 11.54 -16.38 9.80
C GLY A 46 11.83 -15.17 8.93
N LEU A 47 10.87 -14.78 8.11
CA LEU A 47 11.01 -13.68 7.17
C LEU A 47 10.73 -12.33 7.85
N VAL A 48 11.68 -11.41 7.75
CA VAL A 48 11.50 -10.02 8.16
C VAL A 48 11.07 -9.19 6.96
N VAL A 49 9.94 -8.54 7.08
CA VAL A 49 9.39 -7.64 6.04
C VAL A 49 9.53 -6.20 6.50
N ILE A 50 10.25 -5.40 5.74
CA ILE A 50 10.47 -3.98 6.03
C ILE A 50 9.73 -3.15 5.00
N GLY A 51 8.81 -2.29 5.45
CA GLY A 51 8.20 -1.26 4.64
C GLY A 51 8.88 0.08 4.87
N SER A 52 9.38 0.72 3.82
CA SER A 52 10.04 2.03 3.90
C SER A 52 9.05 3.20 3.97
N GLU A 53 7.75 2.93 3.83
CA GLU A 53 6.67 3.90 3.88
C GLU A 53 5.34 3.21 4.20
N ARG A 54 4.31 3.98 4.55
CA ARG A 54 2.93 3.51 4.64
C ARG A 54 2.18 3.91 3.38
N HIS A 55 1.36 2.99 2.88
CA HIS A 55 0.51 3.28 1.73
C HIS A 55 -0.76 4.04 2.13
N GLU A 56 -1.40 4.67 1.16
CA GLU A 56 -2.69 5.34 1.35
C GLU A 56 -3.80 4.38 1.80
N SER A 57 -3.66 3.08 1.52
CA SER A 57 -4.62 2.05 1.88
C SER A 57 -4.04 1.01 2.82
N ARG A 58 -4.69 0.80 3.96
CA ARG A 58 -4.35 -0.24 4.95
C ARG A 58 -4.36 -1.63 4.34
N ARG A 59 -5.18 -1.85 3.31
CA ARG A 59 -5.22 -3.12 2.60
C ARG A 59 -3.88 -3.46 1.96
N ILE A 60 -3.18 -2.48 1.40
CA ILE A 60 -1.87 -2.67 0.79
C ILE A 60 -0.82 -2.97 1.86
N ASP A 61 -0.83 -2.23 2.97
CA ASP A 61 0.05 -2.50 4.11
C ASP A 61 -0.19 -3.91 4.69
N ASN A 62 -1.44 -4.33 4.80
CA ASN A 62 -1.78 -5.67 5.28
C ASN A 62 -1.35 -6.76 4.29
N GLN A 63 -1.39 -6.50 2.98
CA GLN A 63 -0.83 -7.41 1.98
C GLN A 63 0.70 -7.54 2.13
N LEU A 64 1.38 -6.45 2.47
CA LEU A 64 2.82 -6.48 2.75
C LEU A 64 3.11 -7.24 4.04
N ARG A 65 2.38 -6.95 5.13
CA ARG A 65 2.48 -7.72 6.38
C ARG A 65 2.24 -9.20 6.19
N GLY A 66 1.25 -9.55 5.37
CA GLY A 66 0.92 -10.94 5.05
C GLY A 66 1.95 -11.67 4.18
N ARG A 67 3.09 -11.07 3.89
CA ARG A 67 4.23 -11.73 3.24
C ARG A 67 5.06 -12.53 4.23
N GLY A 68 5.19 -12.06 5.47
CA GLY A 68 5.80 -12.77 6.58
C GLY A 68 4.78 -13.61 7.35
N GLY A 69 5.25 -14.60 8.12
CA GLY A 69 4.42 -15.40 9.01
C GLY A 69 3.38 -16.25 8.32
N ARG A 70 3.65 -16.77 7.12
CA ARG A 70 2.71 -17.60 6.38
C ARG A 70 2.74 -19.05 6.84
N GLN A 71 1.60 -19.73 6.71
CA GLN A 71 1.45 -21.17 6.99
C GLN A 71 1.94 -21.61 8.38
N GLY A 72 1.87 -20.71 9.37
CA GLY A 72 2.37 -20.97 10.72
C GLY A 72 3.87 -20.76 10.91
N ASP A 73 4.56 -20.28 9.89
CA ASP A 73 5.96 -19.88 9.99
C ASP A 73 6.09 -18.56 10.79
N PRO A 74 7.17 -18.39 11.57
CA PRO A 74 7.46 -17.13 12.21
C PRO A 74 7.80 -16.05 11.16
N GLY A 75 7.62 -14.78 11.54
CA GLY A 75 8.00 -13.66 10.70
C GLY A 75 7.66 -12.34 11.35
N ASP A 76 8.45 -11.33 11.08
CA ASP A 76 8.28 -9.98 11.60
C ASP A 76 7.98 -8.99 10.48
N THR A 77 7.23 -7.94 10.82
CA THR A 77 6.97 -6.84 9.87
C THR A 77 7.14 -5.51 10.58
N GLN A 78 7.98 -4.66 10.02
CA GLN A 78 8.20 -3.31 10.53
C GLN A 78 8.05 -2.29 9.42
N PHE A 79 7.38 -1.18 9.73
CA PHE A 79 7.28 -0.02 8.85
C PHE A 79 8.12 1.13 9.42
N TYR A 80 8.94 1.70 8.57
CA TYR A 80 9.62 2.97 8.81
C TYR A 80 8.88 4.05 8.07
N VAL A 81 8.59 5.16 8.75
CA VAL A 81 7.77 6.24 8.21
C VAL A 81 8.47 7.56 8.51
N SER A 82 8.59 8.40 7.50
CA SER A 82 9.09 9.76 7.63
C SER A 82 7.94 10.77 7.74
N THR A 83 8.19 11.89 8.40
CA THR A 83 7.27 13.04 8.38
C THR A 83 7.14 13.67 6.99
N GLU A 84 8.06 13.36 6.07
CA GLU A 84 8.07 13.81 4.69
C GLU A 84 7.28 12.89 3.75
N ASP A 85 6.88 11.70 4.20
CA ASP A 85 6.10 10.76 3.39
C ASP A 85 4.77 11.40 2.94
N ASP A 86 4.31 11.06 1.75
CA ASP A 86 3.10 11.63 1.14
C ASP A 86 1.88 11.51 2.06
N LEU A 87 1.72 10.39 2.73
CA LEU A 87 0.65 10.18 3.70
C LEU A 87 0.72 11.20 4.84
N MET A 88 1.92 11.53 5.32
CA MET A 88 2.14 12.48 6.40
C MET A 88 1.96 13.93 5.91
N ARG A 89 2.45 14.26 4.73
CA ARG A 89 2.30 15.59 4.11
C ARG A 89 0.84 15.98 3.93
N ILE A 90 -0.01 15.04 3.51
CA ILE A 90 -1.46 15.28 3.32
C ILE A 90 -2.16 15.53 4.68
N PHE A 91 -1.71 14.92 5.78
CA PHE A 91 -2.40 14.92 7.07
C PHE A 91 -1.61 15.51 8.24
N GLN A 92 -0.98 16.66 8.06
CA GLN A 92 -0.36 17.42 9.16
C GLN A 92 1.04 16.92 9.60
N GLY A 93 1.83 16.39 8.66
CA GLY A 93 3.23 16.07 8.93
C GLY A 93 3.99 17.24 9.58
N GLU A 94 3.73 18.47 9.16
CA GLU A 94 4.34 19.68 9.74
C GLU A 94 4.01 19.86 11.23
N ARG A 95 2.81 19.51 11.68
CA ARG A 95 2.46 19.58 13.12
C ARG A 95 3.21 18.55 13.94
N ILE A 96 3.37 17.35 13.39
CA ILE A 96 4.11 16.28 14.06
C ILE A 96 5.60 16.63 14.06
N ALA A 97 6.16 17.08 12.94
CA ALA A 97 7.53 17.55 12.84
C ALA A 97 7.81 18.65 13.88
N ASN A 98 6.99 19.69 13.96
CA ASN A 98 7.10 20.77 14.93
C ASN A 98 7.02 20.29 16.40
N VAL A 99 6.22 19.27 16.68
CA VAL A 99 6.15 18.68 18.04
C VAL A 99 7.41 17.90 18.35
N LEU A 100 7.94 17.14 17.40
CA LEU A 100 9.17 16.38 17.56
C LEU A 100 10.38 17.29 17.74
N GLU A 101 10.47 18.35 16.94
CA GLU A 101 11.50 19.39 17.07
C GLU A 101 11.47 20.07 18.45
N ARG A 102 10.28 20.44 18.95
CA ARG A 102 10.11 21.01 20.30
C ARG A 102 10.49 20.04 21.42
N LEU A 103 10.35 18.73 21.18
CA LEU A 103 10.75 17.70 22.13
C LEU A 103 12.27 17.41 22.06
N GLY A 104 13.01 18.09 21.18
CA GLY A 104 14.46 17.90 21.02
C GLY A 104 14.82 16.51 20.52
N VAL A 105 13.93 15.87 19.76
CA VAL A 105 14.21 14.56 19.18
C VAL A 105 15.05 14.76 17.93
N ASP A 106 16.21 14.12 17.90
CA ASP A 106 17.13 14.15 16.77
C ASP A 106 16.49 13.51 15.53
N GLU A 107 16.70 14.10 14.36
CA GLU A 107 16.12 13.64 13.08
C GLU A 107 16.54 12.20 12.74
N GLU A 108 17.67 11.74 13.20
CA GLU A 108 18.19 10.39 12.97
C GLU A 108 17.65 9.34 13.95
N THR A 109 16.93 9.76 15.00
CA THR A 109 16.46 8.84 16.03
C THR A 109 15.09 8.26 15.69
N ALA A 110 15.02 6.95 15.50
CA ALA A 110 13.75 6.25 15.26
C ALA A 110 12.84 6.30 16.51
N ILE A 111 11.68 6.93 16.36
CA ILE A 111 10.72 7.10 17.46
C ILE A 111 9.68 5.99 17.40
N GLN A 112 9.70 5.11 18.39
CA GLN A 112 8.63 4.14 18.62
C GLN A 112 7.63 4.68 19.64
N ASN A 113 6.58 5.37 19.14
CA ASN A 113 5.54 5.93 19.99
C ASN A 113 4.16 5.52 19.53
N ARG A 114 3.35 4.99 20.45
CA ARG A 114 1.95 4.59 20.16
C ARG A 114 1.07 5.76 19.69
N ALA A 115 1.36 6.99 20.15
CA ALA A 115 0.61 8.17 19.71
C ALA A 115 0.87 8.49 18.25
N VAL A 116 2.13 8.39 17.80
CA VAL A 116 2.52 8.56 16.39
C VAL A 116 1.83 7.49 15.53
N SER A 117 1.86 6.23 15.96
CA SER A 117 1.20 5.13 15.24
C SER A 117 -0.31 5.35 15.09
N LYS A 118 -1.00 5.80 16.15
CA LYS A 118 -2.43 6.13 16.09
C LYS A 118 -2.74 7.30 15.17
N THR A 119 -1.87 8.30 15.14
CA THR A 119 -2.02 9.46 14.24
C THR A 119 -1.88 9.03 12.78
N LEU A 120 -0.90 8.17 12.48
CA LEU A 120 -0.72 7.56 11.16
C LEU A 120 -1.94 6.75 10.73
N GLU A 121 -2.49 5.92 11.60
CA GLU A 121 -3.69 5.14 11.32
C GLU A 121 -4.91 6.03 11.05
N ALA A 122 -5.06 7.11 11.81
CA ALA A 122 -6.13 8.08 11.60
C ALA A 122 -5.96 8.83 10.27
N ALA A 123 -4.74 9.22 9.92
CA ALA A 123 -4.42 9.82 8.64
C ALA A 123 -4.76 8.88 7.47
N GLN A 124 -4.29 7.64 7.54
CA GLN A 124 -4.56 6.62 6.53
C GLN A 124 -6.07 6.37 6.35
N LYS A 125 -6.83 6.29 7.45
CA LYS A 125 -8.29 6.13 7.38
C LYS A 125 -8.99 7.31 6.68
N ARG A 126 -8.49 8.53 6.86
CA ARG A 126 -9.04 9.72 6.18
C ARG A 126 -8.75 9.68 4.67
N VAL A 127 -7.52 9.30 4.28
CA VAL A 127 -7.16 9.13 2.85
C VAL A 127 -8.02 8.06 2.20
N GLU A 128 -8.19 6.91 2.87
CA GLU A 128 -9.06 5.84 2.37
C GLU A 128 -10.49 6.34 2.14
N GLY A 129 -11.04 7.13 3.08
CA GLY A 129 -12.37 7.74 2.95
C GLY A 129 -12.45 8.69 1.75
N TYR A 130 -11.51 9.61 1.63
CA TYR A 130 -11.46 10.55 0.51
C TYR A 130 -11.34 9.85 -0.85
N ASN A 131 -10.46 8.85 -0.94
CA ASN A 131 -10.28 8.07 -2.17
C ASN A 131 -11.53 7.25 -2.51
N PHE A 132 -12.24 6.74 -1.50
CA PHE A 132 -13.50 6.04 -1.70
C PHE A 132 -14.58 6.97 -2.25
N ASP A 133 -14.77 8.14 -1.63
CA ASP A 133 -15.77 9.14 -2.05
C ASP A 133 -15.49 9.64 -3.47
N THR A 134 -14.22 9.90 -3.79
CA THR A 134 -13.79 10.31 -5.13
C THR A 134 -14.08 9.24 -6.18
N LYS A 135 -13.81 7.97 -5.88
CA LYS A 135 -14.12 6.84 -6.79
C LYS A 135 -15.61 6.67 -6.99
N MET A 136 -16.41 6.81 -5.93
CA MET A 136 -17.88 6.74 -5.99
C MET A 136 -18.44 7.86 -6.87
N LEU A 137 -17.97 9.09 -6.66
CA LEU A 137 -18.37 10.24 -7.47
C LEU A 137 -18.04 10.03 -8.95
N PHE A 138 -16.81 9.60 -9.25
CA PHE A 138 -16.38 9.33 -10.61
C PHE A 138 -17.21 8.23 -11.27
N SER A 139 -17.49 7.13 -10.56
CA SER A 139 -18.33 6.05 -11.04
C SER A 139 -19.75 6.51 -11.36
N THR A 140 -20.33 7.36 -10.49
CA THR A 140 -21.66 7.95 -10.70
C THR A 140 -21.71 8.86 -11.92
N ILE A 141 -20.70 9.73 -12.10
CA ILE A 141 -20.57 10.59 -13.28
C ILE A 141 -20.46 9.75 -14.56
N MET A 142 -19.64 8.71 -14.57
CA MET A 142 -19.48 7.83 -15.72
C MET A 142 -20.77 7.11 -16.06
N LEU A 143 -21.55 6.68 -15.08
CA LEU A 143 -22.86 6.06 -15.27
C LEU A 143 -23.86 7.06 -15.90
N LEU A 144 -23.90 8.30 -15.39
CA LEU A 144 -24.75 9.36 -15.94
C LEU A 144 -24.41 9.68 -17.41
N ILE A 145 -23.11 9.76 -17.73
CA ILE A 145 -22.65 9.96 -19.11
C ILE A 145 -23.07 8.79 -20.01
N ALA A 146 -22.96 7.54 -19.54
CA ALA A 146 -23.37 6.37 -20.29
C ALA A 146 -24.89 6.38 -20.56
N ILE A 147 -25.70 6.71 -19.56
CA ILE A 147 -27.16 6.84 -19.70
C ILE A 147 -27.51 7.96 -20.69
N ALA A 148 -26.87 9.13 -20.59
CA ALA A 148 -27.10 10.24 -21.53
C ALA A 148 -26.78 9.84 -22.99
N LYS A 149 -25.68 9.11 -23.20
CA LYS A 149 -25.35 8.56 -24.54
C LYS A 149 -26.41 7.59 -25.06
N LEU A 150 -26.95 6.71 -24.22
CA LEU A 150 -28.03 5.80 -24.60
C LEU A 150 -29.30 6.56 -25.03
N PHE A 151 -29.67 7.60 -24.26
CA PHE A 151 -30.84 8.44 -24.60
C PHE A 151 -30.65 9.15 -25.94
N THR A 152 -29.48 9.71 -26.21
CA THR A 152 -29.19 10.38 -27.48
C THR A 152 -29.22 9.39 -28.66
N GLN A 153 -28.72 8.17 -28.47
CA GLN A 153 -28.78 7.12 -29.50
C GLN A 153 -30.21 6.64 -29.76
N CYS A 154 -31.04 6.49 -28.73
CA CYS A 154 -32.45 6.11 -28.88
C CYS A 154 -33.24 7.22 -29.61
N ALA A 155 -33.01 8.48 -29.21
CA ALA A 155 -33.68 9.63 -29.91
C ALA A 155 -33.29 9.70 -31.38
N ALA A 156 -32.01 9.50 -31.69
CA ALA A 156 -31.53 9.50 -33.08
C ALA A 156 -32.10 8.32 -33.94
N LYS A 157 -32.35 7.16 -33.33
CA LYS A 157 -33.00 6.03 -33.98
C LYS A 157 -34.48 6.27 -34.19
N SER A 158 -35.18 6.86 -33.23
CA SER A 158 -36.61 7.18 -33.33
C SER A 158 -36.86 8.24 -34.41
N SER A 159 -36.00 9.21 -34.59
CA SER A 159 -36.06 10.23 -35.63
C SER A 159 -35.87 9.68 -37.05
N LYS A 160 -35.18 8.54 -37.21
CA LYS A 160 -35.00 7.86 -38.51
C LYS A 160 -36.14 6.87 -38.89
N ALA A 161 -37.02 6.59 -37.93
CA ALA A 161 -38.14 5.68 -38.15
C ALA A 161 -39.43 6.39 -38.59
N ILE A 162 -39.41 7.71 -38.75
CA ILE A 162 -40.55 8.56 -39.12
C ILE A 162 -40.43 9.09 -40.59
N ILE A 163 -39.58 8.51 -41.40
CA ILE A 163 -39.49 8.75 -42.84
C ILE A 163 -39.80 7.37 -43.53
#